data_c1d1932062b148cc7deff0c0301ca3ef
#
_entry.id   c1d1932062b148cc7deff0c0301ca3ef
#
_cell.length_a   1.000
_cell.length_b   1.000
_cell.length_c   1.000
_cell.angle_alpha   90.00
_cell.angle_beta   90.00
_cell.angle_gamma   90.00
#
_symmetry.space_group_name_H-M   'P 1'
#
loop_
_entity.id
_entity.type
_entity.pdbx_description
1 polymer ?
#
loop_
_entity_poly.entity_id
_entity_poly.type
_entity_poly.pdbx_seq_one_letter_code
_entity_poly.pdbx_strand_id
1 'polypeptide(L)'
;MRKWKWIVGVMIAAVLGGYGLFSINQPQAVPGKQQAAQSGTGVTIGKVAPAFKLDSLAGKTVEVSGGGQIYVINFWASWCPPCRAEFPELARFAHSYNGKVQFYAVNLQESNEQVSDFLQQQGYELPVLLDRDGTVAKLFKVTAIPTTLVVDSKGIIRYRKSGGVTFSELETVIKEL
;
A
#
# COMPACT_ATOMS: atom_id res chain seq x y z
N MET A 1 52.88 50.65 -35.44
CA MET A 1 52.05 49.49 -35.65
C MET A 1 52.59 48.14 -35.03
N ARG A 2 53.79 48.21 -34.36
CA ARG A 2 54.44 46.99 -33.84
C ARG A 2 54.14 46.71 -32.37
N LYS A 3 53.55 47.60 -31.62
CA LYS A 3 53.28 47.50 -30.20
C LYS A 3 51.85 46.85 -29.88
N TRP A 4 50.95 46.88 -30.86
CA TRP A 4 49.59 46.29 -30.66
C TRP A 4 49.57 44.76 -30.62
N LYS A 5 50.48 44.10 -31.33
CA LYS A 5 50.50 42.65 -31.40
C LYS A 5 50.89 41.97 -30.07
N TRP A 6 51.63 42.71 -29.21
CA TRP A 6 52.02 42.17 -27.90
C TRP A 6 50.93 42.25 -26.84
N ILE A 7 50.04 43.24 -26.92
CA ILE A 7 48.94 43.36 -25.94
C ILE A 7 47.88 42.31 -26.15
N VAL A 8 47.62 41.92 -27.38
CA VAL A 8 46.63 40.87 -27.68
C VAL A 8 47.12 39.49 -27.22
N GLY A 9 48.42 39.20 -27.31
CA GLY A 9 48.99 37.91 -26.87
C GLY A 9 48.94 37.71 -25.36
N VAL A 10 49.13 38.76 -24.56
CA VAL A 10 49.11 38.68 -23.10
C VAL A 10 47.68 38.51 -22.56
N MET A 11 46.69 39.10 -23.19
CA MET A 11 45.28 38.99 -22.79
C MET A 11 44.73 37.56 -23.06
N ILE A 12 45.15 36.91 -24.15
CA ILE A 12 44.72 35.51 -24.44
C ILE A 12 45.32 34.51 -23.45
N ALA A 13 46.56 34.72 -23.01
CA ALA A 13 47.18 33.83 -22.02
C ALA A 13 46.54 33.93 -20.63
N ALA A 14 46.04 35.12 -20.24
CA ALA A 14 45.35 35.32 -18.96
C ALA A 14 43.95 34.67 -18.93
N VAL A 15 43.23 34.62 -20.07
CA VAL A 15 41.90 34.01 -20.17
C VAL A 15 41.99 32.46 -20.15
N LEU A 16 43.02 31.85 -20.74
CA LEU A 16 43.21 30.42 -20.76
C LEU A 16 43.74 29.87 -19.41
N GLY A 17 44.51 30.70 -18.65
CA GLY A 17 45.00 30.32 -17.30
C GLY A 17 43.91 30.36 -16.23
N GLY A 18 42.88 31.20 -16.39
CA GLY A 18 41.76 31.33 -15.42
C GLY A 18 40.74 30.20 -15.49
N TYR A 19 40.55 29.59 -16.65
CA TYR A 19 39.59 28.50 -16.84
C TYR A 19 40.11 27.14 -16.30
N GLY A 20 41.42 26.96 -16.16
CA GLY A 20 42.01 25.70 -15.73
C GLY A 20 41.99 25.45 -14.21
N LEU A 21 41.84 26.48 -13.41
CA LEU A 21 41.92 26.38 -11.94
C LEU A 21 40.56 26.34 -11.23
N PHE A 22 39.47 26.61 -11.95
CA PHE A 22 38.11 26.59 -11.35
C PHE A 22 37.41 25.23 -11.43
N SER A 23 38.01 24.24 -12.13
CA SER A 23 37.37 22.94 -12.38
C SER A 23 37.75 21.82 -11.39
N ILE A 24 38.50 22.08 -10.34
CA ILE A 24 39.04 20.98 -9.50
C ILE A 24 38.33 20.83 -8.16
N ASN A 25 37.29 21.56 -7.87
CA ASN A 25 36.60 21.43 -6.59
C ASN A 25 35.08 21.41 -6.72
N GLN A 26 34.54 20.61 -7.65
CA GLN A 26 33.16 20.16 -7.50
C GLN A 26 33.21 18.95 -6.53
N PRO A 27 32.57 19.04 -5.37
CA PRO A 27 32.33 17.83 -4.57
C PRO A 27 31.53 16.88 -5.44
N GLN A 28 32.13 15.73 -5.77
CA GLN A 28 31.39 14.63 -6.38
C GLN A 28 30.21 14.32 -5.46
N ALA A 29 29.00 14.54 -5.96
CA ALA A 29 27.81 14.09 -5.31
C ALA A 29 27.95 12.58 -5.14
N VAL A 30 28.25 12.15 -3.92
CA VAL A 30 28.13 10.77 -3.49
C VAL A 30 26.74 10.34 -3.95
N PRO A 31 26.56 9.20 -4.67
CA PRO A 31 25.23 8.73 -4.99
C PRO A 31 24.49 8.56 -3.67
N GLY A 32 23.65 9.55 -3.37
CA GLY A 32 22.89 9.62 -2.15
C GLY A 32 22.12 8.31 -2.02
N LYS A 33 22.22 7.67 -0.87
CA LYS A 33 21.23 6.72 -0.38
C LYS A 33 19.88 7.23 -0.87
N GLN A 34 19.20 6.45 -1.70
CA GLN A 34 17.83 6.71 -2.07
C GLN A 34 17.07 6.95 -0.76
N GLN A 35 16.78 8.20 -0.49
CA GLN A 35 15.85 8.55 0.57
C GLN A 35 14.60 7.75 0.24
N ALA A 36 14.29 6.79 1.10
CA ALA A 36 12.98 6.14 1.08
C ALA A 36 11.98 7.30 1.07
N ALA A 37 11.36 7.51 -0.10
CA ALA A 37 10.36 8.55 -0.26
C ALA A 37 9.37 8.34 0.88
N GLN A 38 9.19 9.35 1.73
CA GLN A 38 8.19 9.31 2.79
C GLN A 38 6.87 9.08 2.09
N SER A 39 6.42 7.83 2.10
CA SER A 39 5.18 7.42 1.47
C SER A 39 4.06 8.02 2.32
N GLY A 40 3.55 9.19 1.89
CA GLY A 40 2.42 9.83 2.56
C GLY A 40 1.24 8.84 2.66
N THR A 41 0.36 9.05 3.63
CA THR A 41 -0.86 8.24 3.79
C THR A 41 -1.72 8.30 2.53
N GLY A 42 -2.26 7.16 2.12
CA GLY A 42 -3.10 7.05 0.92
C GLY A 42 -3.58 5.62 0.69
N VAL A 43 -4.30 5.42 -0.42
CA VAL A 43 -4.99 4.15 -0.69
C VAL A 43 -4.49 3.44 -1.95
N THR A 44 -3.39 3.91 -2.51
CA THR A 44 -2.74 3.29 -3.67
C THR A 44 -1.48 2.53 -3.27
N ILE A 45 -1.04 1.60 -4.10
CA ILE A 45 0.21 0.85 -3.89
C ILE A 45 1.37 1.82 -3.64
N GLY A 46 2.22 1.50 -2.65
CA GLY A 46 3.36 2.30 -2.23
C GLY A 46 3.03 3.39 -1.18
N LYS A 47 1.76 3.59 -0.81
CA LYS A 47 1.34 4.52 0.24
C LYS A 47 1.13 3.82 1.57
N VAL A 48 1.25 4.57 2.65
CA VAL A 48 0.87 4.10 3.99
C VAL A 48 -0.65 4.00 4.05
N ALA A 49 -1.16 2.82 4.37
CA ALA A 49 -2.59 2.59 4.52
C ALA A 49 -3.16 3.45 5.67
N PRO A 50 -4.33 4.09 5.48
CA PRO A 50 -5.00 4.80 6.56
C PRO A 50 -5.35 3.84 7.70
N ALA A 51 -5.16 4.28 8.95
CA ALA A 51 -5.66 3.57 10.12
C ALA A 51 -7.18 3.74 10.22
N PHE A 52 -7.85 2.73 10.75
CA PHE A 52 -9.30 2.78 11.00
C PHE A 52 -9.70 1.93 12.21
N LYS A 53 -10.93 2.14 12.68
CA LYS A 53 -11.54 1.34 13.76
C LYS A 53 -12.91 0.89 13.32
N LEU A 54 -13.22 -0.39 13.53
CA LEU A 54 -14.53 -0.97 13.28
C LEU A 54 -14.86 -1.98 14.39
N ASP A 55 -16.13 -2.22 14.61
CA ASP A 55 -16.56 -3.32 15.45
C ASP A 55 -16.48 -4.64 14.69
N SER A 56 -15.98 -5.66 15.36
CA SER A 56 -16.05 -7.02 14.86
C SER A 56 -17.48 -7.56 14.98
N LEU A 57 -17.80 -8.62 14.25
CA LEU A 57 -19.08 -9.35 14.38
C LEU A 57 -19.33 -9.83 15.83
N ALA A 58 -18.25 -10.10 16.59
CA ALA A 58 -18.33 -10.46 18.02
C ALA A 58 -18.52 -9.25 18.97
N GLY A 59 -18.74 -8.05 18.44
CA GLY A 59 -19.01 -6.83 19.22
C GLY A 59 -17.79 -6.18 19.86
N LYS A 60 -16.57 -6.59 19.50
CA LYS A 60 -15.33 -5.95 19.97
C LYS A 60 -14.84 -4.92 18.97
N THR A 61 -14.51 -3.72 19.41
CA THR A 61 -13.86 -2.72 18.58
C THR A 61 -12.43 -3.15 18.25
N VAL A 62 -12.10 -3.20 16.95
CA VAL A 62 -10.79 -3.54 16.40
C VAL A 62 -10.19 -2.31 15.76
N GLU A 63 -8.98 -1.96 16.16
CA GLU A 63 -8.18 -0.94 15.49
C GLU A 63 -7.21 -1.60 14.51
N VAL A 64 -7.29 -1.18 13.26
CA VAL A 64 -6.39 -1.63 12.20
C VAL A 64 -5.49 -0.46 11.83
N SER A 65 -4.20 -0.61 12.09
CA SER A 65 -3.19 0.39 11.77
C SER A 65 -1.95 -0.28 11.19
N GLY A 66 -1.16 0.47 10.42
CA GLY A 66 0.10 -0.02 9.88
C GLY A 66 1.15 -0.25 10.95
N GLY A 67 1.94 -1.30 10.78
CA GLY A 67 3.12 -1.60 11.59
C GLY A 67 3.05 -2.93 12.34
N GLY A 68 4.14 -3.65 12.27
CA GLY A 68 4.38 -4.89 13.03
C GLY A 68 4.00 -6.17 12.30
N GLN A 69 2.89 -6.23 11.59
CA GLN A 69 2.40 -7.44 10.93
C GLN A 69 1.86 -7.16 9.53
N ILE A 70 1.98 -8.13 8.63
CA ILE A 70 1.30 -8.09 7.33
C ILE A 70 -0.19 -8.30 7.56
N TYR A 71 -1.03 -7.55 6.87
CA TYR A 71 -2.47 -7.75 6.91
C TYR A 71 -3.14 -7.64 5.55
N VAL A 72 -4.26 -8.32 5.42
CA VAL A 72 -5.13 -8.30 4.25
C VAL A 72 -6.46 -7.68 4.66
N ILE A 73 -6.96 -6.75 3.85
CA ILE A 73 -8.31 -6.19 3.97
C ILE A 73 -9.08 -6.60 2.72
N ASN A 74 -10.24 -7.22 2.91
CA ASN A 74 -11.17 -7.54 1.83
C ASN A 74 -12.51 -6.84 2.11
N PHE A 75 -12.94 -5.94 1.23
CA PHE A 75 -14.23 -5.26 1.29
C PHE A 75 -15.27 -6.06 0.52
N TRP A 76 -16.38 -6.41 1.19
CA TRP A 76 -17.39 -7.32 0.65
C TRP A 76 -18.80 -7.09 1.19
N ALA A 77 -19.78 -7.75 0.60
CA ALA A 77 -21.14 -7.86 1.13
C ALA A 77 -21.75 -9.24 0.81
N SER A 78 -22.70 -9.71 1.62
CA SER A 78 -23.32 -11.03 1.48
C SER A 78 -24.18 -11.14 0.20
N TRP A 79 -24.76 -10.04 -0.24
CA TRP A 79 -25.56 -9.94 -1.46
C TRP A 79 -24.76 -9.81 -2.75
N CYS A 80 -23.42 -9.68 -2.66
CA CYS A 80 -22.53 -9.46 -3.81
C CYS A 80 -22.11 -10.80 -4.43
N PRO A 81 -22.56 -11.17 -5.65
CA PRO A 81 -22.25 -12.49 -6.23
C PRO A 81 -20.74 -12.74 -6.42
N PRO A 82 -19.91 -11.81 -6.96
CA PRO A 82 -18.48 -12.05 -7.08
C PRO A 82 -17.77 -12.15 -5.72
N CYS A 83 -18.25 -11.44 -4.68
CA CYS A 83 -17.73 -11.59 -3.33
C CYS A 83 -17.96 -13.00 -2.79
N ARG A 84 -19.18 -13.54 -2.99
CA ARG A 84 -19.53 -14.91 -2.57
C ARG A 84 -18.69 -15.97 -3.29
N ALA A 85 -18.37 -15.73 -4.57
CA ALA A 85 -17.58 -16.65 -5.37
C ALA A 85 -16.12 -16.76 -4.90
N GLU A 86 -15.52 -15.69 -4.33
CA GLU A 86 -14.14 -15.71 -3.83
C GLU A 86 -14.02 -16.22 -2.39
N PHE A 87 -15.11 -16.27 -1.62
CA PHE A 87 -15.09 -16.62 -0.19
C PHE A 87 -14.40 -17.95 0.15
N PRO A 88 -14.55 -19.06 -0.62
CA PRO A 88 -13.80 -20.28 -0.36
C PRO A 88 -12.28 -20.07 -0.40
N GLU A 89 -11.79 -19.24 -1.32
CA GLU A 89 -10.37 -18.93 -1.46
C GLU A 89 -9.87 -18.08 -0.28
N LEU A 90 -10.67 -17.08 0.13
CA LEU A 90 -10.37 -16.22 1.27
C LEU A 90 -10.38 -16.98 2.60
N ALA A 91 -11.35 -17.87 2.82
CA ALA A 91 -11.43 -18.69 4.02
C ALA A 91 -10.21 -19.62 4.11
N ARG A 92 -9.86 -20.29 3.02
CA ARG A 92 -8.66 -21.11 2.93
C ARG A 92 -7.39 -20.30 3.22
N PHE A 93 -7.29 -19.09 2.65
CA PHE A 93 -6.13 -18.21 2.87
C PHE A 93 -6.04 -17.79 4.35
N ALA A 94 -7.12 -17.27 4.93
CA ALA A 94 -7.15 -16.83 6.32
C ALA A 94 -6.77 -17.97 7.28
N HIS A 95 -7.25 -19.19 7.03
CA HIS A 95 -6.89 -20.38 7.82
C HIS A 95 -5.40 -20.74 7.66
N SER A 96 -4.89 -20.81 6.42
CA SER A 96 -3.50 -21.24 6.13
C SER A 96 -2.43 -20.26 6.61
N TYR A 97 -2.78 -18.97 6.68
CA TYR A 97 -1.88 -17.90 7.11
C TYR A 97 -2.19 -17.37 8.51
N ASN A 98 -3.06 -18.05 9.26
CA ASN A 98 -3.37 -17.70 10.65
C ASN A 98 -2.09 -17.58 11.49
N GLY A 99 -1.98 -16.49 12.26
CA GLY A 99 -0.78 -16.16 13.06
C GLY A 99 0.41 -15.57 12.27
N LYS A 100 0.40 -15.63 10.94
CA LYS A 100 1.42 -15.02 10.07
C LYS A 100 0.93 -13.74 9.41
N VAL A 101 -0.32 -13.72 8.98
CA VAL A 101 -0.98 -12.61 8.32
C VAL A 101 -2.29 -12.35 9.04
N GLN A 102 -2.56 -11.09 9.39
CA GLN A 102 -3.89 -10.70 9.88
C GLN A 102 -4.84 -10.58 8.70
N PHE A 103 -6.02 -11.17 8.81
CA PHE A 103 -7.05 -11.06 7.78
C PHE A 103 -8.26 -10.31 8.33
N TYR A 104 -8.78 -9.35 7.57
CA TYR A 104 -9.96 -8.54 7.92
C TYR A 104 -10.95 -8.55 6.76
N ALA A 105 -12.04 -9.29 6.92
CA ALA A 105 -13.18 -9.23 6.01
C ALA A 105 -14.08 -8.05 6.42
N VAL A 106 -13.95 -6.90 5.75
CA VAL A 106 -14.72 -5.69 6.04
C VAL A 106 -16.05 -5.76 5.29
N ASN A 107 -17.11 -6.02 6.04
CA ASN A 107 -18.46 -6.09 5.50
C ASN A 107 -19.08 -4.68 5.37
N LEU A 108 -19.76 -4.44 4.25
CA LEU A 108 -20.30 -3.13 3.91
C LEU A 108 -21.81 -3.04 4.11
N GLN A 109 -22.22 -2.17 5.04
CA GLN A 109 -23.59 -1.67 5.20
C GLN A 109 -24.65 -2.76 5.43
N GLU A 110 -24.30 -3.85 6.10
CA GLU A 110 -25.22 -4.92 6.49
C GLU A 110 -25.34 -5.00 8.02
N SER A 111 -26.45 -5.57 8.49
CA SER A 111 -26.65 -5.82 9.91
C SER A 111 -25.84 -7.04 10.39
N ASN A 112 -25.64 -7.14 11.70
CA ASN A 112 -24.98 -8.31 12.30
C ASN A 112 -25.67 -9.62 11.93
N GLU A 113 -27.01 -9.62 11.93
CA GLU A 113 -27.82 -10.78 11.60
C GLU A 113 -27.59 -11.24 10.17
N GLN A 114 -27.67 -10.32 9.19
CA GLN A 114 -27.44 -10.63 7.78
C GLN A 114 -26.07 -11.27 7.55
N VAL A 115 -25.04 -10.70 8.17
CA VAL A 115 -23.66 -11.20 8.05
C VAL A 115 -23.49 -12.54 8.75
N SER A 116 -24.03 -12.69 9.97
CA SER A 116 -23.98 -13.95 10.73
C SER A 116 -24.69 -15.08 10.01
N ASP A 117 -25.90 -14.81 9.51
CA ASP A 117 -26.71 -15.79 8.78
C ASP A 117 -25.98 -16.27 7.53
N PHE A 118 -25.36 -15.36 6.77
CA PHE A 118 -24.58 -15.71 5.60
C PHE A 118 -23.40 -16.61 5.95
N LEU A 119 -22.60 -16.24 6.95
CA LEU A 119 -21.43 -17.03 7.36
C LEU A 119 -21.84 -18.40 7.88
N GLN A 120 -22.88 -18.48 8.70
CA GLN A 120 -23.39 -19.73 9.24
C GLN A 120 -23.92 -20.65 8.15
N GLN A 121 -24.74 -20.13 7.24
CA GLN A 121 -25.31 -20.91 6.13
C GLN A 121 -24.25 -21.48 5.19
N GLN A 122 -23.14 -20.75 5.03
CA GLN A 122 -22.05 -21.16 4.14
C GLN A 122 -20.92 -21.91 4.87
N GLY A 123 -20.95 -21.97 6.20
CA GLY A 123 -19.91 -22.63 7.01
C GLY A 123 -18.56 -21.91 7.01
N TYR A 124 -18.56 -20.58 6.87
CA TYR A 124 -17.33 -19.81 6.88
C TYR A 124 -17.00 -19.25 8.26
N GLU A 125 -15.73 -19.37 8.65
CA GLU A 125 -15.15 -18.74 9.83
C GLU A 125 -14.08 -17.73 9.40
N LEU A 126 -14.44 -16.45 9.44
CA LEU A 126 -13.57 -15.33 9.05
C LEU A 126 -13.63 -14.21 10.08
N PRO A 127 -12.52 -13.48 10.33
CA PRO A 127 -12.54 -12.29 11.16
C PRO A 127 -13.25 -11.15 10.41
N VAL A 128 -14.52 -10.96 10.70
CA VAL A 128 -15.37 -9.95 10.06
C VAL A 128 -15.40 -8.67 10.89
N LEU A 129 -15.19 -7.53 10.23
CA LEU A 129 -15.39 -6.18 10.72
C LEU A 129 -16.57 -5.54 9.99
N LEU A 130 -17.35 -4.71 10.69
CA LEU A 130 -18.61 -4.17 10.19
C LEU A 130 -18.51 -2.67 9.89
N ASP A 131 -18.42 -2.31 8.63
CA ASP A 131 -18.46 -0.91 8.14
C ASP A 131 -19.92 -0.51 7.83
N ARG A 132 -20.73 -0.35 8.90
CA ARG A 132 -22.18 -0.15 8.80
C ARG A 132 -22.58 1.11 8.08
N ASP A 133 -21.80 2.16 8.17
CA ASP A 133 -22.05 3.47 7.53
C ASP A 133 -21.22 3.69 6.25
N GLY A 134 -20.36 2.75 5.89
CA GLY A 134 -19.49 2.82 4.72
C GLY A 134 -18.36 3.84 4.86
N THR A 135 -18.06 4.29 6.08
CA THR A 135 -17.02 5.31 6.31
C THR A 135 -15.63 4.78 5.96
N VAL A 136 -15.31 3.54 6.31
CA VAL A 136 -14.02 2.93 5.99
C VAL A 136 -13.90 2.62 4.51
N ALA A 137 -14.96 2.14 3.87
CA ALA A 137 -14.98 1.96 2.42
C ALA A 137 -14.71 3.28 1.67
N LYS A 138 -15.32 4.39 2.11
CA LYS A 138 -15.04 5.73 1.58
C LYS A 138 -13.61 6.16 1.83
N LEU A 139 -13.08 5.93 3.05
CA LEU A 139 -11.68 6.23 3.40
C LEU A 139 -10.71 5.52 2.47
N PHE A 140 -10.97 4.25 2.15
CA PHE A 140 -10.19 3.45 1.22
C PHE A 140 -10.55 3.66 -0.26
N LYS A 141 -11.46 4.59 -0.58
CA LYS A 141 -11.94 4.88 -1.94
C LYS A 141 -12.39 3.61 -2.68
N VAL A 142 -13.13 2.76 -1.98
CA VAL A 142 -13.73 1.55 -2.56
C VAL A 142 -14.92 1.97 -3.41
N THR A 143 -14.84 1.74 -4.72
CA THR A 143 -15.88 2.09 -5.70
C THR A 143 -16.62 0.86 -6.24
N ALA A 144 -16.07 -0.32 -5.99
CA ALA A 144 -16.66 -1.61 -6.37
C ALA A 144 -16.21 -2.69 -5.37
N ILE A 145 -17.05 -3.71 -5.18
CA ILE A 145 -16.74 -4.89 -4.38
C ILE A 145 -16.81 -6.17 -5.25
N PRO A 146 -15.97 -7.16 -4.93
CA PRO A 146 -14.99 -7.13 -3.86
C PRO A 146 -13.80 -6.23 -4.18
N THR A 147 -13.15 -5.68 -3.16
CA THR A 147 -11.86 -4.99 -3.28
C THR A 147 -10.93 -5.50 -2.18
N THR A 148 -9.75 -5.98 -2.58
CA THR A 148 -8.76 -6.56 -1.67
C THR A 148 -7.48 -5.73 -1.66
N LEU A 149 -6.93 -5.47 -0.47
CA LEU A 149 -5.63 -4.86 -0.26
C LEU A 149 -4.74 -5.76 0.59
N VAL A 150 -3.44 -5.77 0.27
CA VAL A 150 -2.40 -6.36 1.13
C VAL A 150 -1.47 -5.24 1.58
N VAL A 151 -1.22 -5.19 2.88
CA VAL A 151 -0.38 -4.18 3.53
C VAL A 151 0.75 -4.88 4.26
N ASP A 152 1.98 -4.40 4.04
CA ASP A 152 3.17 -4.98 4.66
C ASP A 152 3.33 -4.58 6.15
N SER A 153 4.33 -5.17 6.80
CA SER A 153 4.64 -4.89 8.20
C SER A 153 5.08 -3.45 8.50
N LYS A 154 5.34 -2.64 7.48
CA LYS A 154 5.63 -1.20 7.58
C LYS A 154 4.38 -0.33 7.37
N GLY A 155 3.24 -0.96 7.13
CA GLY A 155 1.98 -0.27 6.85
C GLY A 155 1.83 0.19 5.39
N ILE A 156 2.70 -0.26 4.47
CA ILE A 156 2.66 0.14 3.06
C ILE A 156 1.77 -0.81 2.26
N ILE A 157 0.85 -0.26 1.47
CA ILE A 157 0.02 -1.04 0.55
C ILE A 157 0.91 -1.63 -0.54
N ARG A 158 0.95 -2.95 -0.64
CA ARG A 158 1.74 -3.69 -1.63
C ARG A 158 0.89 -4.27 -2.75
N TYR A 159 -0.38 -4.46 -2.49
CA TYR A 159 -1.33 -4.97 -3.45
C TYR A 159 -2.68 -4.29 -3.28
N ARG A 160 -3.38 -4.05 -4.38
CA ARG A 160 -4.76 -3.59 -4.42
C ARG A 160 -5.43 -4.08 -5.68
N LYS A 161 -6.57 -4.73 -5.54
CA LYS A 161 -7.39 -5.22 -6.66
C LYS A 161 -8.87 -5.00 -6.38
N SER A 162 -9.59 -4.51 -7.37
CA SER A 162 -11.06 -4.57 -7.41
C SER A 162 -11.46 -5.75 -8.30
N GLY A 163 -12.41 -6.55 -7.82
CA GLY A 163 -12.76 -7.86 -8.37
C GLY A 163 -12.19 -9.00 -7.54
N GLY A 164 -12.66 -10.21 -7.80
CA GLY A 164 -12.32 -11.41 -7.02
C GLY A 164 -10.83 -11.74 -7.03
N VAL A 165 -10.35 -12.32 -5.93
CA VAL A 165 -8.98 -12.81 -5.77
C VAL A 165 -8.98 -14.31 -5.50
N THR A 166 -7.86 -14.97 -5.81
CA THR A 166 -7.64 -16.39 -5.50
C THR A 166 -6.64 -16.55 -4.37
N PHE A 167 -6.64 -17.73 -3.75
CA PHE A 167 -5.63 -18.12 -2.77
C PHE A 167 -4.20 -17.96 -3.32
N SER A 168 -3.95 -18.50 -4.52
CA SER A 168 -2.64 -18.46 -5.17
C SER A 168 -2.16 -17.03 -5.44
N GLU A 169 -3.07 -16.14 -5.82
CA GLU A 169 -2.75 -14.73 -6.05
C GLU A 169 -2.30 -14.05 -4.75
N LEU A 170 -3.06 -14.21 -3.67
CA LEU A 170 -2.70 -13.67 -2.35
C LEU A 170 -1.40 -14.29 -1.82
N GLU A 171 -1.25 -15.62 -1.95
CA GLU A 171 -0.03 -16.33 -1.54
C GLU A 171 1.21 -15.79 -2.24
N THR A 172 1.12 -15.54 -3.55
CA THR A 172 2.23 -14.95 -4.32
C THR A 172 2.62 -13.59 -3.77
N VAL A 173 1.65 -12.70 -3.54
CA VAL A 173 1.90 -11.38 -2.96
C VAL A 173 2.57 -11.49 -1.58
N ILE A 174 2.10 -12.40 -0.71
CA ILE A 174 2.68 -12.56 0.63
C ILE A 174 4.12 -13.08 0.60
N LYS A 175 4.43 -13.97 -0.34
CA LYS A 175 5.80 -14.53 -0.50
C LYS A 175 6.83 -13.50 -0.99
N GLU A 176 6.38 -12.41 -1.57
CA GLU A 176 7.21 -11.30 -2.05
C GLU A 176 7.47 -10.22 -0.99
N LEU A 177 6.86 -10.32 0.21
CA LEU A 177 6.96 -9.34 1.30
C LEU A 177 7.94 -9.77 2.39
#